data_ce2735f9e4f9d715fe5d484f0c839607
#
_entry.id   ce2735f9e4f9d715fe5d484f0c839607
#
_cell.length_a   1.000
_cell.length_b   1.000
_cell.length_c   1.000
_cell.angle_alpha   90.00
_cell.angle_beta   90.00
_cell.angle_gamma   90.00
#
_symmetry.space_group_name_H-M   'P 1'
#
loop_
_entity.id
_entity.type
_entity.pdbx_description
1 polymer ?
#
loop_
_entity_poly.entity_id
_entity_poly.type
_entity_poly.pdbx_seq_one_letter_code
_entity_poly.pdbx_strand_id
1 'polypeptide(L)'
;VKDLGLGTGAIVRIVRSGMVIPKIVDVVEKVDFQMPDVPNIGWNDNGIELITLTETDEQRFKQVVSFFEILETDSFGEGVIKQLWDNGHKSVKDILNLSQSDLEKIDRFGKRKSQIVWNAIRKATNDVSLSKLQHATGIFKGLGSKKLVLLEQFTTKPSVDQILEIEGFAEISAQSYIDGYDKFFEFISGLPITIQEKVEAVKVSNDLDGMTFVFTGVRRADLESVIESRGGKIGGSVSKNTTHLVMKAVGSGSSKEKKAIELGVEVITVEQLETLLK
;
A
#
# COMPACT_ATOMS: atom_id res chain seq x y z
N VAL A 1 -15.28 -8.47 25.76
CA VAL A 1 -16.56 -9.11 25.41
C VAL A 1 -16.96 -10.07 26.52
N LYS A 2 -16.17 -11.13 26.72
CA LYS A 2 -16.46 -12.17 27.73
C LYS A 2 -16.58 -11.62 29.15
N ASP A 3 -15.62 -10.82 29.60
CA ASP A 3 -15.58 -10.25 30.95
C ASP A 3 -16.66 -9.20 31.21
N LEU A 4 -17.22 -8.64 30.13
CA LEU A 4 -18.29 -7.65 30.20
C LEU A 4 -19.69 -8.28 30.18
N GLY A 5 -19.81 -9.60 29.97
CA GLY A 5 -21.10 -10.29 29.83
C GLY A 5 -21.85 -9.86 28.55
N LEU A 6 -21.12 -9.74 27.45
CA LEU A 6 -21.66 -9.38 26.13
C LEU A 6 -21.95 -10.63 25.30
N GLY A 7 -22.99 -11.35 25.68
CA GLY A 7 -23.54 -12.43 24.88
C GLY A 7 -24.68 -11.98 23.97
N THR A 8 -25.16 -12.90 23.13
CA THR A 8 -26.32 -12.65 22.25
C THR A 8 -27.55 -12.33 23.07
N GLY A 9 -28.17 -11.17 22.84
CA GLY A 9 -29.30 -10.66 23.59
C GLY A 9 -28.95 -9.72 24.73
N ALA A 10 -27.69 -9.45 25.05
CA ALA A 10 -27.26 -8.47 26.00
C ALA A 10 -27.75 -7.04 25.60
N ILE A 11 -28.26 -6.27 26.59
CA ILE A 11 -28.65 -4.88 26.35
C ILE A 11 -27.49 -3.96 26.71
N VAL A 12 -27.07 -3.14 25.77
CA VAL A 12 -25.94 -2.25 25.91
C VAL A 12 -26.32 -0.77 25.72
N ARG A 13 -25.66 0.12 26.45
CA ARG A 13 -25.71 1.54 26.20
C ARG A 13 -24.59 1.97 25.29
N ILE A 14 -24.96 2.60 24.18
CA ILE A 14 -24.03 3.04 23.15
C ILE A 14 -24.04 4.56 23.08
N VAL A 15 -22.85 5.15 22.95
CA VAL A 15 -22.67 6.57 22.63
C VAL A 15 -21.91 6.71 21.34
N ARG A 16 -22.15 7.78 20.61
CA ARG A 16 -21.36 8.13 19.43
C ARG A 16 -20.03 8.74 19.91
N SER A 17 -18.93 8.04 19.69
CA SER A 17 -17.57 8.54 19.95
C SER A 17 -17.05 9.23 18.69
N GLY A 18 -16.74 10.52 18.79
CA GLY A 18 -16.50 11.32 17.60
C GLY A 18 -17.74 11.42 16.71
N MET A 19 -17.55 11.67 15.40
CA MET A 19 -18.72 11.80 14.51
C MET A 19 -19.24 10.48 13.93
N VAL A 20 -18.56 9.34 14.10
CA VAL A 20 -18.86 8.14 13.31
C VAL A 20 -18.87 6.82 14.09
N ILE A 21 -18.04 6.60 15.11
CA ILE A 21 -17.83 5.26 15.68
C ILE A 21 -18.70 5.06 16.94
N PRO A 22 -19.62 4.05 16.97
CA PRO A 22 -20.35 3.71 18.18
C PRO A 22 -19.42 3.08 19.23
N LYS A 23 -19.49 3.56 20.47
CA LYS A 23 -18.75 3.02 21.62
C LYS A 23 -19.74 2.51 22.66
N ILE A 24 -19.59 1.25 23.09
CA ILE A 24 -20.32 0.70 24.23
C ILE A 24 -19.73 1.34 25.49
N VAL A 25 -20.59 2.00 26.30
CA VAL A 25 -20.18 2.64 27.55
C VAL A 25 -20.64 1.85 28.76
N ASP A 26 -21.67 1.02 28.61
CA ASP A 26 -22.23 0.24 29.71
C ASP A 26 -22.99 -0.98 29.18
N VAL A 27 -23.06 -2.03 29.98
CA VAL A 27 -23.90 -3.22 29.75
C VAL A 27 -25.04 -3.22 30.76
N VAL A 28 -26.25 -2.90 30.29
CA VAL A 28 -27.43 -2.79 31.09
C VAL A 28 -27.96 -4.16 31.55
N GLU A 29 -28.04 -5.09 30.59
CA GLU A 29 -28.40 -6.48 30.86
C GLU A 29 -27.31 -7.39 30.31
N LYS A 30 -26.70 -8.14 31.21
CA LYS A 30 -25.61 -9.07 30.86
C LYS A 30 -26.19 -10.41 30.40
N VAL A 31 -25.56 -10.95 29.38
CA VAL A 31 -25.76 -12.35 28.94
C VAL A 31 -24.40 -13.01 28.79
N ASP A 32 -24.27 -14.25 29.18
CA ASP A 32 -23.03 -15.00 29.10
C ASP A 32 -22.55 -15.08 27.63
N PHE A 33 -21.27 -14.82 27.45
CA PHE A 33 -20.65 -14.92 26.13
C PHE A 33 -20.73 -16.37 25.61
N GLN A 34 -21.20 -16.48 24.38
CA GLN A 34 -21.19 -17.74 23.64
C GLN A 34 -20.26 -17.61 22.43
N MET A 35 -19.36 -18.58 22.25
CA MET A 35 -18.56 -18.62 21.03
C MET A 35 -19.48 -18.72 19.81
N PRO A 36 -19.23 -17.96 18.75
CA PRO A 36 -19.94 -18.17 17.49
C PRO A 36 -19.80 -19.61 17.01
N ASP A 37 -20.89 -20.19 16.52
CA ASP A 37 -20.89 -21.51 15.90
C ASP A 37 -20.32 -21.42 14.48
N VAL A 38 -19.04 -21.13 14.40
CA VAL A 38 -18.26 -21.04 13.15
C VAL A 38 -17.05 -21.94 13.31
N PRO A 39 -16.83 -22.86 12.36
CA PRO A 39 -15.68 -23.76 12.45
C PRO A 39 -14.37 -22.99 12.36
N ASN A 40 -13.35 -23.51 13.01
CA ASN A 40 -11.97 -23.05 12.85
C ASN A 40 -11.71 -21.59 13.29
N ILE A 41 -12.39 -21.16 14.37
CA ILE A 41 -12.12 -19.89 15.02
C ILE A 41 -11.58 -20.10 16.43
N GLY A 42 -10.77 -19.17 16.90
CA GLY A 42 -10.23 -19.14 18.26
C GLY A 42 -9.79 -17.75 18.65
N TRP A 43 -9.39 -17.59 19.90
CA TRP A 43 -8.80 -16.33 20.35
C TRP A 43 -7.35 -16.22 19.84
N ASN A 44 -6.93 -15.00 19.49
CA ASN A 44 -5.53 -14.69 19.28
C ASN A 44 -4.73 -14.82 20.58
N ASP A 45 -3.39 -14.77 20.50
CA ASP A 45 -2.49 -15.02 21.64
C ASP A 45 -2.74 -14.08 22.83
N ASN A 46 -3.24 -12.88 22.61
CA ASN A 46 -3.58 -11.92 23.67
C ASN A 46 -5.03 -12.06 24.19
N GLY A 47 -5.84 -12.96 23.63
CA GLY A 47 -7.21 -13.24 24.05
C GLY A 47 -8.22 -12.13 23.78
N ILE A 48 -7.88 -11.16 22.91
CA ILE A 48 -8.72 -9.97 22.65
C ILE A 48 -9.61 -10.15 21.42
N GLU A 49 -9.08 -10.82 20.38
CA GLU A 49 -9.75 -10.94 19.08
C GLU A 49 -10.01 -12.40 18.71
N LEU A 50 -11.16 -12.67 18.11
CA LEU A 50 -11.42 -13.94 17.48
C LEU A 50 -10.77 -13.95 16.09
N ILE A 51 -9.97 -14.96 15.85
CA ILE A 51 -9.28 -15.18 14.59
C ILE A 51 -9.63 -16.55 14.01
N THR A 52 -9.48 -16.70 12.71
CA THR A 52 -9.48 -18.03 12.09
C THR A 52 -8.15 -18.72 12.39
N LEU A 53 -8.20 -19.96 12.89
CA LEU A 53 -7.02 -20.73 13.27
C LEU A 53 -6.28 -21.31 12.06
N THR A 54 -7.00 -21.54 10.96
CA THR A 54 -6.40 -21.93 9.68
C THR A 54 -7.01 -21.09 8.56
N GLU A 55 -6.23 -20.86 7.53
CA GLU A 55 -6.68 -20.10 6.36
C GLU A 55 -7.76 -20.86 5.59
N THR A 56 -8.88 -20.19 5.32
CA THR A 56 -10.00 -20.76 4.57
C THR A 56 -9.84 -20.56 3.07
N ASP A 57 -10.53 -21.36 2.25
CA ASP A 57 -10.58 -21.19 0.79
C ASP A 57 -11.11 -19.79 0.42
N GLU A 58 -12.07 -19.27 1.18
CA GLU A 58 -12.61 -17.91 0.96
C GLU A 58 -11.58 -16.83 1.22
N GLN A 59 -10.79 -16.95 2.29
CA GLN A 59 -9.72 -16.00 2.59
C GLN A 59 -8.64 -16.03 1.52
N ARG A 60 -8.21 -17.21 1.08
CA ARG A 60 -7.26 -17.36 -0.03
C ARG A 60 -7.79 -16.76 -1.32
N PHE A 61 -9.06 -17.01 -1.63
CA PHE A 61 -9.69 -16.41 -2.81
C PHE A 61 -9.67 -14.89 -2.76
N LYS A 62 -10.05 -14.30 -1.64
CA LYS A 62 -10.02 -12.84 -1.43
C LYS A 62 -8.60 -12.26 -1.52
N GLN A 63 -7.60 -12.97 -1.03
CA GLN A 63 -6.20 -12.55 -1.18
C GLN A 63 -5.76 -12.53 -2.65
N VAL A 64 -6.15 -13.54 -3.43
CA VAL A 64 -5.87 -13.57 -4.87
C VAL A 64 -6.56 -12.40 -5.58
N VAL A 65 -7.84 -12.15 -5.27
CA VAL A 65 -8.58 -11.00 -5.84
C VAL A 65 -7.87 -9.68 -5.49
N SER A 66 -7.58 -9.47 -4.19
CA SER A 66 -6.90 -8.27 -3.71
C SER A 66 -5.54 -8.03 -4.35
N PHE A 67 -4.76 -9.10 -4.59
CA PHE A 67 -3.47 -8.99 -5.27
C PHE A 67 -3.60 -8.34 -6.64
N PHE A 68 -4.51 -8.84 -7.47
CA PHE A 68 -4.69 -8.32 -8.83
C PHE A 68 -5.41 -6.96 -8.88
N GLU A 69 -6.28 -6.68 -7.91
CA GLU A 69 -6.91 -5.36 -7.76
C GLU A 69 -5.88 -4.29 -7.38
N ILE A 70 -5.00 -4.57 -6.42
CA ILE A 70 -3.93 -3.63 -6.01
C ILE A 70 -2.96 -3.39 -7.17
N LEU A 71 -2.67 -4.40 -7.98
CA LEU A 71 -1.87 -4.23 -9.19
C LEU A 71 -2.62 -3.51 -10.32
N GLU A 72 -3.91 -3.20 -10.14
CA GLU A 72 -4.77 -2.53 -11.15
C GLU A 72 -4.81 -3.30 -12.48
N THR A 73 -4.99 -4.62 -12.39
CA THR A 73 -4.96 -5.50 -13.55
C THR A 73 -6.23 -5.32 -14.39
N ASP A 74 -6.12 -4.62 -15.50
CA ASP A 74 -7.22 -4.33 -16.41
C ASP A 74 -7.95 -5.60 -16.87
N SER A 75 -9.28 -5.58 -16.94
CA SER A 75 -10.10 -6.71 -17.44
C SER A 75 -9.90 -8.03 -16.68
N PHE A 76 -9.39 -7.98 -15.46
CA PHE A 76 -9.08 -9.14 -14.62
C PHE A 76 -9.79 -9.05 -13.24
N GLY A 77 -11.10 -8.80 -13.25
CA GLY A 77 -11.91 -8.70 -12.04
C GLY A 77 -12.25 -10.05 -11.40
N GLU A 78 -12.91 -9.99 -10.24
CA GLU A 78 -13.28 -11.13 -9.40
C GLU A 78 -13.93 -12.29 -10.17
N GLY A 79 -14.81 -12.00 -11.14
CA GLY A 79 -15.46 -13.03 -11.97
C GLY A 79 -14.50 -13.83 -12.84
N VAL A 80 -13.42 -13.21 -13.34
CA VAL A 80 -12.37 -13.91 -14.10
C VAL A 80 -11.53 -14.75 -13.15
N ILE A 81 -11.16 -14.20 -12.01
CA ILE A 81 -10.41 -14.92 -10.96
C ILE A 81 -11.21 -16.12 -10.46
N LYS A 82 -12.53 -15.96 -10.28
CA LYS A 82 -13.41 -17.06 -9.86
C LYS A 82 -13.40 -18.21 -10.85
N GLN A 83 -13.42 -17.91 -12.15
CA GLN A 83 -13.32 -18.97 -13.18
C GLN A 83 -11.97 -19.73 -13.11
N LEU A 84 -10.86 -19.01 -12.90
CA LEU A 84 -9.55 -19.64 -12.71
C LEU A 84 -9.52 -20.49 -11.45
N TRP A 85 -10.05 -19.98 -10.35
CA TRP A 85 -10.16 -20.65 -9.08
C TRP A 85 -10.94 -21.97 -9.17
N ASP A 86 -12.10 -21.95 -9.82
CA ASP A 86 -12.95 -23.12 -10.02
C ASP A 86 -12.29 -24.17 -10.94
N ASN A 87 -11.33 -23.76 -11.76
CA ASN A 87 -10.50 -24.65 -12.59
C ASN A 87 -9.17 -25.05 -11.91
N GLY A 88 -9.03 -24.83 -10.59
CA GLY A 88 -7.92 -25.35 -9.81
C GLY A 88 -6.75 -24.38 -9.62
N HIS A 89 -6.79 -23.18 -10.22
CA HIS A 89 -5.75 -22.15 -10.05
C HIS A 89 -6.04 -21.31 -8.81
N LYS A 90 -5.66 -21.82 -7.64
CA LYS A 90 -6.08 -21.31 -6.33
C LYS A 90 -5.03 -20.42 -5.63
N SER A 91 -4.02 -19.98 -6.33
CA SER A 91 -3.00 -19.09 -5.79
C SER A 91 -2.56 -18.06 -6.81
N VAL A 92 -1.98 -16.96 -6.32
CA VAL A 92 -1.33 -15.96 -7.18
C VAL A 92 -0.24 -16.62 -8.05
N LYS A 93 0.55 -17.53 -7.46
CA LYS A 93 1.60 -18.27 -8.17
C LYS A 93 1.05 -19.09 -9.32
N ASP A 94 -0.06 -19.83 -9.10
CA ASP A 94 -0.69 -20.62 -10.16
C ASP A 94 -1.11 -19.74 -11.32
N ILE A 95 -1.78 -18.61 -11.03
CA ILE A 95 -2.30 -17.70 -12.06
C ILE A 95 -1.17 -17.01 -12.83
N LEU A 96 -0.13 -16.55 -12.14
CA LEU A 96 1.00 -15.87 -12.78
C LEU A 96 1.81 -16.80 -13.70
N ASN A 97 1.84 -18.08 -13.43
CA ASN A 97 2.55 -19.07 -14.25
C ASN A 97 1.72 -19.59 -15.42
N LEU A 98 0.45 -19.22 -15.57
CA LEU A 98 -0.35 -19.62 -16.72
C LEU A 98 0.20 -19.03 -18.02
N SER A 99 0.33 -19.89 -19.02
CA SER A 99 0.52 -19.45 -20.40
C SER A 99 -0.83 -19.08 -21.05
N GLN A 100 -0.77 -18.37 -22.18
CA GLN A 100 -1.98 -18.10 -22.96
C GLN A 100 -2.67 -19.42 -23.37
N SER A 101 -1.89 -20.45 -23.74
CA SER A 101 -2.43 -21.75 -24.14
C SER A 101 -3.10 -22.50 -22.98
N ASP A 102 -2.68 -22.29 -21.74
CA ASP A 102 -3.34 -22.87 -20.56
C ASP A 102 -4.67 -22.16 -20.31
N LEU A 103 -4.72 -20.86 -20.44
CA LEU A 103 -5.96 -20.09 -20.36
C LEU A 103 -6.99 -20.52 -21.43
N GLU A 104 -6.54 -20.85 -22.64
CA GLU A 104 -7.43 -21.32 -23.72
C GLU A 104 -8.10 -22.67 -23.44
N LYS A 105 -7.54 -23.48 -22.53
CA LYS A 105 -8.10 -24.78 -22.09
C LYS A 105 -9.21 -24.63 -21.05
N ILE A 106 -9.34 -23.46 -20.44
CA ILE A 106 -10.33 -23.17 -19.41
C ILE A 106 -11.70 -22.96 -20.08
N ASP A 107 -12.74 -23.55 -19.50
CA ASP A 107 -14.12 -23.40 -20.02
C ASP A 107 -14.49 -21.91 -20.13
N ARG A 108 -15.10 -21.55 -21.25
CA ARG A 108 -15.51 -20.16 -21.60
C ARG A 108 -14.36 -19.16 -21.72
N PHE A 109 -13.13 -19.60 -21.89
CA PHE A 109 -11.95 -18.74 -22.13
C PHE A 109 -11.54 -18.78 -23.61
N GLY A 110 -12.25 -18.63 -24.59
CA GLY A 110 -11.83 -18.64 -25.99
C GLY A 110 -10.57 -17.78 -26.24
N LYS A 111 -9.93 -17.96 -27.39
CA LYS A 111 -8.63 -17.35 -27.76
C LYS A 111 -8.55 -15.85 -27.44
N ARG A 112 -9.59 -15.07 -27.79
CA ARG A 112 -9.60 -13.63 -27.56
C ARG A 112 -9.56 -13.27 -26.07
N LYS A 113 -10.37 -13.95 -25.25
CA LYS A 113 -10.40 -13.69 -23.80
C LYS A 113 -9.08 -14.11 -23.15
N SER A 114 -8.53 -15.26 -23.52
CA SER A 114 -7.25 -15.75 -23.03
C SER A 114 -6.11 -14.75 -23.32
N GLN A 115 -6.06 -14.20 -24.53
CA GLN A 115 -5.08 -13.19 -24.90
C GLN A 115 -5.24 -11.90 -24.09
N ILE A 116 -6.48 -11.41 -23.91
CA ILE A 116 -6.73 -10.20 -23.11
C ILE A 116 -6.28 -10.40 -21.67
N VAL A 117 -6.68 -11.50 -21.03
CA VAL A 117 -6.35 -11.82 -19.65
C VAL A 117 -4.84 -11.99 -19.48
N TRP A 118 -4.20 -12.76 -20.37
CA TRP A 118 -2.76 -12.98 -20.32
C TRP A 118 -1.98 -11.66 -20.45
N ASN A 119 -2.34 -10.82 -21.42
CA ASN A 119 -1.71 -9.52 -21.62
C ASN A 119 -1.91 -8.59 -20.40
N ALA A 120 -3.11 -8.59 -19.80
CA ALA A 120 -3.41 -7.79 -18.62
C ALA A 120 -2.54 -8.19 -17.42
N ILE A 121 -2.41 -9.50 -17.17
CA ILE A 121 -1.53 -10.01 -16.12
C ILE A 121 -0.08 -9.59 -16.37
N ARG A 122 0.44 -9.80 -17.59
CA ARG A 122 1.82 -9.44 -17.93
C ARG A 122 2.08 -7.94 -17.81
N LYS A 123 1.15 -7.11 -18.25
CA LYS A 123 1.23 -5.65 -18.10
C LYS A 123 1.28 -5.24 -16.61
N ALA A 124 0.45 -5.84 -15.76
CA ALA A 124 0.38 -5.51 -14.33
C ALA A 124 1.59 -5.99 -13.53
N THR A 125 2.30 -7.03 -14.03
CA THR A 125 3.49 -7.59 -13.36
C THR A 125 4.81 -7.20 -14.00
N ASN A 126 4.77 -6.43 -15.09
CA ASN A 126 5.96 -5.89 -15.71
C ASN A 126 6.22 -4.47 -15.24
N ASP A 127 7.44 -4.21 -14.79
CA ASP A 127 7.87 -2.88 -14.33
C ASP A 127 6.99 -2.33 -13.19
N VAL A 128 6.69 -3.17 -12.20
CA VAL A 128 5.86 -2.80 -11.03
C VAL A 128 6.72 -2.22 -9.90
N SER A 129 6.25 -1.15 -9.24
CA SER A 129 6.97 -0.60 -8.09
C SER A 129 7.05 -1.61 -6.94
N LEU A 130 8.19 -1.63 -6.26
CA LEU A 130 8.43 -2.56 -5.15
C LEU A 130 7.35 -2.44 -4.07
N SER A 131 7.01 -1.22 -3.65
CA SER A 131 5.99 -0.97 -2.63
C SER A 131 4.59 -1.42 -3.05
N LYS A 132 4.23 -1.24 -4.33
CA LYS A 132 2.93 -1.69 -4.85
C LYS A 132 2.86 -3.21 -4.84
N LEU A 133 3.93 -3.89 -5.27
CA LEU A 133 4.01 -5.34 -5.23
C LEU A 133 4.01 -5.87 -3.80
N GLN A 134 4.78 -5.27 -2.90
CA GLN A 134 4.79 -5.61 -1.47
C GLN A 134 3.39 -5.49 -0.86
N HIS A 135 2.69 -4.40 -1.17
CA HIS A 135 1.32 -4.19 -0.69
C HIS A 135 0.35 -5.25 -1.24
N ALA A 136 0.45 -5.57 -2.52
CA ALA A 136 -0.40 -6.55 -3.17
C ALA A 136 -0.28 -7.97 -2.57
N THR A 137 0.91 -8.36 -2.12
CA THR A 137 1.11 -9.68 -1.50
C THR A 137 0.41 -9.84 -0.15
N GLY A 138 0.10 -8.76 0.57
CA GLY A 138 -0.46 -8.81 1.93
C GLY A 138 0.47 -9.42 3.00
N ILE A 139 1.74 -9.65 2.67
CA ILE A 139 2.74 -10.24 3.59
C ILE A 139 3.07 -9.28 4.73
N PHE A 140 3.13 -7.98 4.44
CA PHE A 140 3.52 -6.94 5.38
C PHE A 140 2.31 -6.44 6.17
N LYS A 141 1.89 -7.17 7.18
CA LYS A 141 0.69 -6.88 7.96
C LYS A 141 0.77 -5.49 8.64
N GLY A 142 -0.30 -4.71 8.51
CA GLY A 142 -0.38 -3.36 9.09
C GLY A 142 0.44 -2.29 8.35
N LEU A 143 1.08 -2.63 7.22
CA LEU A 143 1.80 -1.70 6.37
C LEU A 143 1.01 -1.46 5.08
N GLY A 144 0.40 -0.29 4.96
CA GLY A 144 -0.23 0.16 3.72
C GLY A 144 0.80 0.73 2.73
N SER A 145 0.35 0.95 1.48
CA SER A 145 1.19 1.46 0.38
C SER A 145 2.02 2.70 0.76
N LYS A 146 1.44 3.63 1.51
CA LYS A 146 2.15 4.87 1.93
C LYS A 146 3.39 4.59 2.79
N LYS A 147 3.33 3.61 3.70
CA LYS A 147 4.48 3.22 4.52
C LYS A 147 5.51 2.42 3.71
N LEU A 148 5.04 1.51 2.84
CA LEU A 148 5.92 0.69 2.02
C LEU A 148 6.74 1.54 1.04
N VAL A 149 6.17 2.61 0.47
CA VAL A 149 6.91 3.57 -0.37
C VAL A 149 8.10 4.19 0.37
N LEU A 150 7.94 4.52 1.66
CA LEU A 150 9.04 5.09 2.47
C LEU A 150 10.18 4.09 2.68
N LEU A 151 9.88 2.79 2.62
CA LEU A 151 10.87 1.72 2.79
C LEU A 151 11.62 1.36 1.49
N GLU A 152 11.17 1.86 0.34
CA GLU A 152 11.90 1.70 -0.93
C GLU A 152 13.29 2.36 -0.93
N GLN A 153 13.57 3.27 0.01
CA GLN A 153 14.92 3.85 0.15
C GLN A 153 16.00 2.82 0.51
N PHE A 154 15.62 1.67 1.05
CA PHE A 154 16.55 0.60 1.39
C PHE A 154 16.74 -0.34 0.18
N THR A 155 17.97 -0.46 -0.29
CA THR A 155 18.35 -1.39 -1.37
C THR A 155 18.61 -2.81 -0.86
N THR A 156 18.83 -2.94 0.45
CA THR A 156 19.02 -4.21 1.17
C THR A 156 18.08 -4.29 2.36
N LYS A 157 17.98 -5.46 3.01
CA LYS A 157 17.18 -5.63 4.21
C LYS A 157 17.65 -4.67 5.31
N PRO A 158 16.81 -3.70 5.72
CA PRO A 158 17.18 -2.78 6.80
C PRO A 158 17.14 -3.45 8.19
N SER A 159 17.71 -2.80 9.18
CA SER A 159 17.46 -3.13 10.58
C SER A 159 16.19 -2.46 11.10
N VAL A 160 15.69 -2.94 12.25
CA VAL A 160 14.55 -2.29 12.94
C VAL A 160 14.88 -0.83 13.26
N ASP A 161 16.08 -0.56 13.76
CA ASP A 161 16.52 0.79 14.15
C ASP A 161 16.52 1.75 12.95
N GLN A 162 17.00 1.30 11.79
CA GLN A 162 16.96 2.10 10.56
C GLN A 162 15.53 2.45 10.12
N ILE A 163 14.58 1.53 10.33
CA ILE A 163 13.17 1.81 10.01
C ILE A 163 12.56 2.79 11.02
N LEU A 164 12.95 2.70 12.31
CA LEU A 164 12.45 3.59 13.35
C LEU A 164 12.90 5.05 13.18
N GLU A 165 13.97 5.32 12.43
CA GLU A 165 14.40 6.67 12.07
C GLU A 165 13.41 7.33 11.08
N ILE A 166 12.53 6.56 10.43
CA ILE A 166 11.54 7.09 9.49
C ILE A 166 10.30 7.54 10.26
N GLU A 167 9.90 8.79 10.08
CA GLU A 167 8.69 9.35 10.69
C GLU A 167 7.44 8.50 10.35
N GLY A 168 6.66 8.17 11.36
CA GLY A 168 5.43 7.38 11.23
C GLY A 168 5.60 5.86 11.40
N PHE A 169 6.84 5.39 11.66
CA PHE A 169 7.07 4.00 12.05
C PHE A 169 7.15 3.87 13.57
N ALA A 170 6.63 2.73 14.05
CA ALA A 170 6.75 2.28 15.42
C ALA A 170 7.30 0.83 15.41
N GLU A 171 7.75 0.34 16.54
CA GLU A 171 8.39 -0.96 16.70
C GLU A 171 7.60 -2.11 16.03
N ILE A 172 6.27 -2.16 16.27
CA ILE A 172 5.39 -3.18 15.66
C ILE A 172 5.43 -3.12 14.12
N SER A 173 5.40 -1.93 13.55
CA SER A 173 5.41 -1.77 12.08
C SER A 173 6.78 -2.06 11.48
N ALA A 174 7.86 -1.68 12.17
CA ALA A 174 9.22 -2.00 11.76
C ALA A 174 9.47 -3.51 11.81
N GLN A 175 9.09 -4.16 12.91
CA GLN A 175 9.21 -5.61 13.05
C GLN A 175 8.39 -6.36 11.98
N SER A 176 7.15 -5.92 11.71
CA SER A 176 6.33 -6.53 10.65
C SER A 176 7.01 -6.49 9.27
N TYR A 177 7.73 -5.41 8.97
CA TYR A 177 8.49 -5.33 7.71
C TYR A 177 9.66 -6.32 7.69
N ILE A 178 10.43 -6.40 8.77
CA ILE A 178 11.58 -7.31 8.88
C ILE A 178 11.14 -8.77 8.76
N ASP A 179 10.04 -9.14 9.43
CA ASP A 179 9.48 -10.51 9.41
C ASP A 179 8.92 -10.91 8.04
N GLY A 180 8.44 -9.92 7.30
CA GLY A 180 7.90 -10.10 5.94
C GLY A 180 8.96 -10.09 4.84
N TYR A 181 10.13 -9.50 5.07
CA TYR A 181 11.11 -9.21 4.03
C TYR A 181 11.55 -10.46 3.26
N ASP A 182 12.08 -11.45 3.94
CA ASP A 182 12.57 -12.68 3.31
C ASP A 182 11.44 -13.48 2.67
N LYS A 183 10.27 -13.54 3.33
CA LYS A 183 9.08 -14.21 2.82
C LYS A 183 8.59 -13.58 1.51
N PHE A 184 8.70 -12.26 1.39
CA PHE A 184 8.33 -11.55 0.17
C PHE A 184 9.26 -11.93 -1.00
N PHE A 185 10.56 -11.89 -0.80
CA PHE A 185 11.51 -12.25 -1.86
C PHE A 185 11.44 -13.74 -2.24
N GLU A 186 11.21 -14.62 -1.27
CA GLU A 186 10.90 -16.03 -1.53
C GLU A 186 9.60 -16.19 -2.32
N PHE A 187 8.56 -15.42 -1.97
CA PHE A 187 7.28 -15.46 -2.68
C PHE A 187 7.41 -15.09 -4.15
N ILE A 188 8.12 -14.02 -4.48
CA ILE A 188 8.29 -13.55 -5.85
C ILE A 188 9.35 -14.31 -6.65
N SER A 189 10.18 -15.09 -5.98
CA SER A 189 11.25 -15.85 -6.63
C SER A 189 10.71 -16.81 -7.69
N GLY A 190 11.25 -16.71 -8.89
CA GLY A 190 10.86 -17.54 -10.05
C GLY A 190 9.50 -17.18 -10.66
N LEU A 191 8.82 -16.12 -10.18
CA LEU A 191 7.61 -15.63 -10.82
C LEU A 191 7.94 -14.66 -11.98
N PRO A 192 7.10 -14.60 -13.01
CA PRO A 192 7.29 -13.69 -14.14
C PRO A 192 6.89 -12.25 -13.77
N ILE A 193 7.58 -11.70 -12.81
CA ILE A 193 7.41 -10.34 -12.28
C ILE A 193 8.72 -9.59 -12.48
N THR A 194 8.64 -8.38 -13.02
CA THR A 194 9.77 -7.46 -13.06
C THR A 194 9.45 -6.25 -12.17
N ILE A 195 10.35 -5.98 -11.24
CA ILE A 195 10.25 -4.83 -10.35
C ILE A 195 10.96 -3.66 -11.06
N GLN A 196 10.35 -2.47 -10.94
CA GLN A 196 10.98 -1.24 -11.41
C GLN A 196 12.37 -1.11 -10.81
N GLU A 197 13.37 -1.04 -11.68
CA GLU A 197 14.69 -0.64 -11.22
C GLU A 197 14.55 0.79 -10.65
N LYS A 198 14.88 0.95 -9.39
CA LYS A 198 15.07 2.28 -8.84
C LYS A 198 16.25 2.88 -9.57
N VAL A 199 15.98 3.72 -10.56
CA VAL A 199 17.00 4.58 -11.11
C VAL A 199 17.41 5.47 -9.95
N GLU A 200 18.48 5.14 -9.25
CA GLU A 200 19.14 6.12 -8.40
C GLU A 200 19.40 7.30 -9.32
N ALA A 201 18.79 8.43 -9.01
CA ALA A 201 19.07 9.64 -9.75
C ALA A 201 20.58 9.79 -9.67
N VAL A 202 21.26 9.56 -10.81
CA VAL A 202 22.70 9.73 -10.89
C VAL A 202 22.94 11.15 -10.41
N LYS A 203 23.57 11.30 -9.24
CA LYS A 203 23.85 12.63 -8.68
C LYS A 203 24.71 13.37 -9.69
N VAL A 204 24.08 14.25 -10.45
CA VAL A 204 24.74 15.09 -11.45
C VAL A 204 25.50 16.20 -10.77
N SER A 205 24.98 16.68 -9.64
CA SER A 205 25.60 17.71 -8.79
C SER A 205 24.98 17.69 -7.39
N ASN A 206 25.52 18.47 -6.48
CA ASN A 206 24.99 18.67 -5.12
C ASN A 206 24.61 20.16 -4.89
N ASP A 207 24.34 20.90 -5.94
CA ASP A 207 24.05 22.33 -5.85
C ASP A 207 22.68 22.66 -5.23
N LEU A 208 21.79 21.67 -5.15
CA LEU A 208 20.51 21.74 -4.45
C LEU A 208 20.50 21.02 -3.09
N ASP A 209 21.66 20.63 -2.57
CA ASP A 209 21.75 19.97 -1.26
C ASP A 209 21.23 20.89 -0.15
N GLY A 210 20.43 20.29 0.75
CA GLY A 210 19.72 21.03 1.81
C GLY A 210 18.43 21.74 1.34
N MET A 211 18.11 21.76 0.06
CA MET A 211 16.86 22.35 -0.45
C MET A 211 15.75 21.29 -0.49
N THR A 212 14.55 21.69 -0.04
CA THR A 212 13.35 20.85 -0.07
C THR A 212 12.24 21.55 -0.84
N PHE A 213 11.78 20.93 -1.90
CA PHE A 213 10.74 21.43 -2.80
C PHE A 213 9.42 20.73 -2.55
N VAL A 214 8.32 21.47 -2.53
CA VAL A 214 6.97 20.94 -2.44
C VAL A 214 6.17 21.41 -3.63
N PHE A 215 5.51 20.50 -4.35
CA PHE A 215 4.66 20.85 -5.48
C PHE A 215 3.19 20.94 -5.05
N THR A 216 2.46 21.91 -5.64
CA THR A 216 1.01 22.06 -5.42
C THR A 216 0.30 22.54 -6.68
N GLY A 217 -0.84 21.90 -7.00
CA GLY A 217 -1.63 22.24 -8.19
C GLY A 217 -0.96 21.86 -9.52
N VAL A 218 0.21 21.22 -9.49
CA VAL A 218 0.97 20.76 -10.66
C VAL A 218 1.78 19.52 -10.28
N ARG A 219 1.95 18.61 -11.22
CA ARG A 219 2.83 17.44 -11.08
C ARG A 219 3.81 17.43 -12.25
N ARG A 220 5.11 17.45 -11.96
CA ARG A 220 6.20 17.53 -12.93
C ARG A 220 7.30 16.55 -12.53
N ALA A 221 7.04 15.26 -12.77
CA ALA A 221 7.97 14.17 -12.44
C ALA A 221 9.37 14.35 -13.10
N ASP A 222 9.41 15.00 -14.25
CA ASP A 222 10.64 15.37 -14.93
C ASP A 222 11.51 16.35 -14.10
N LEU A 223 10.89 17.39 -13.54
CA LEU A 223 11.58 18.36 -12.68
C LEU A 223 11.90 17.77 -11.30
N GLU A 224 11.01 16.95 -10.75
CA GLU A 224 11.26 16.23 -9.49
C GLU A 224 12.53 15.38 -9.61
N SER A 225 12.70 14.62 -10.70
CA SER A 225 13.90 13.81 -10.96
C SER A 225 15.17 14.67 -11.12
N VAL A 226 15.08 15.85 -11.76
CA VAL A 226 16.23 16.76 -11.88
C VAL A 226 16.63 17.29 -10.52
N ILE A 227 15.66 17.71 -9.68
CA ILE A 227 15.94 18.20 -8.32
C ILE A 227 16.66 17.12 -7.50
N GLU A 228 16.15 15.87 -7.51
CA GLU A 228 16.74 14.76 -6.77
C GLU A 228 18.15 14.40 -7.29
N SER A 229 18.37 14.43 -8.61
CA SER A 229 19.70 14.21 -9.21
C SER A 229 20.73 15.26 -8.84
N ARG A 230 20.28 16.46 -8.41
CA ARG A 230 21.12 17.58 -7.98
C ARG A 230 21.19 17.72 -6.44
N GLY A 231 20.77 16.70 -5.69
CA GLY A 231 20.86 16.63 -4.23
C GLY A 231 19.69 17.27 -3.48
N GLY A 232 18.71 17.85 -4.17
CA GLY A 232 17.50 18.40 -3.57
C GLY A 232 16.52 17.30 -3.13
N LYS A 233 15.55 17.67 -2.30
CA LYS A 233 14.51 16.76 -1.78
C LYS A 233 13.12 17.18 -2.23
N ILE A 234 12.24 16.21 -2.49
CA ILE A 234 10.83 16.45 -2.79
C ILE A 234 9.99 16.11 -1.56
N GLY A 235 9.18 17.07 -1.11
CA GLY A 235 8.29 16.90 0.03
C GLY A 235 6.80 16.83 -0.37
N GLY A 236 6.02 16.00 0.31
CA GLY A 236 4.56 15.92 0.08
C GLY A 236 3.75 17.05 0.70
N SER A 237 4.28 17.72 1.73
CA SER A 237 3.60 18.79 2.47
C SER A 237 4.57 19.89 2.89
N VAL A 238 4.03 21.12 3.00
CA VAL A 238 4.80 22.28 3.47
C VAL A 238 5.07 22.16 4.97
N SER A 239 6.35 22.27 5.36
CA SER A 239 6.84 22.19 6.74
C SER A 239 7.96 23.21 6.96
N LYS A 240 8.49 23.30 8.17
CA LYS A 240 9.64 24.16 8.50
C LYS A 240 10.92 23.81 7.72
N ASN A 241 11.00 22.59 7.21
CA ASN A 241 12.15 22.12 6.41
C ASN A 241 11.95 22.36 4.91
N THR A 242 10.79 22.89 4.49
CA THR A 242 10.52 23.22 3.09
C THR A 242 11.21 24.53 2.75
N THR A 243 11.97 24.56 1.67
CA THR A 243 12.63 25.78 1.17
C THR A 243 11.83 26.45 0.06
N HIS A 244 11.22 25.65 -0.82
CA HIS A 244 10.47 26.16 -1.97
C HIS A 244 9.11 25.48 -2.10
N LEU A 245 8.06 26.26 -2.35
CA LEU A 245 6.76 25.78 -2.80
C LEU A 245 6.61 26.09 -4.28
N VAL A 246 6.52 25.04 -5.10
CA VAL A 246 6.36 25.15 -6.56
C VAL A 246 4.90 25.03 -6.93
N MET A 247 4.39 25.98 -7.71
CA MET A 247 3.00 26.02 -8.14
C MET A 247 2.83 26.56 -9.56
N LYS A 248 1.67 26.34 -10.15
CA LYS A 248 1.38 26.80 -11.51
C LYS A 248 1.31 28.32 -11.59
N ALA A 249 0.72 28.95 -10.58
CA ALA A 249 0.60 30.42 -10.48
C ALA A 249 0.56 30.81 -9.01
N VAL A 250 1.33 31.82 -8.62
CA VAL A 250 1.34 32.38 -7.27
C VAL A 250 0.06 33.19 -7.02
N GLY A 251 -0.45 33.17 -5.80
CA GLY A 251 -1.66 33.93 -5.43
C GLY A 251 -2.96 33.10 -5.53
N SER A 252 -2.87 31.77 -5.60
CA SER A 252 -4.04 30.87 -5.65
C SER A 252 -4.83 30.83 -4.33
N GLY A 253 -4.25 31.27 -3.20
CA GLY A 253 -4.84 31.20 -1.88
C GLY A 253 -5.00 29.80 -1.31
N SER A 254 -4.32 28.80 -1.87
CA SER A 254 -4.38 27.40 -1.43
C SER A 254 -3.85 27.24 0.01
N SER A 255 -4.29 26.18 0.70
CA SER A 255 -3.84 25.90 2.07
C SER A 255 -2.31 25.72 2.15
N LYS A 256 -1.69 25.11 1.13
CA LYS A 256 -0.22 24.98 1.06
C LYS A 256 0.47 26.32 0.85
N GLU A 257 -0.09 27.20 0.03
CA GLU A 257 0.47 28.54 -0.20
C GLU A 257 0.40 29.41 1.05
N LYS A 258 -0.75 29.45 1.74
CA LYS A 258 -0.91 30.17 3.00
C LYS A 258 0.11 29.69 4.04
N LYS A 259 0.27 28.39 4.17
CA LYS A 259 1.23 27.78 5.10
C LYS A 259 2.68 28.07 4.71
N ALA A 260 2.99 28.12 3.41
CA ALA A 260 4.32 28.49 2.93
C ALA A 260 4.67 29.94 3.31
N ILE A 261 3.74 30.87 3.09
CA ILE A 261 3.90 32.27 3.45
C ILE A 261 4.09 32.40 4.97
N GLU A 262 3.27 31.72 5.78
CA GLU A 262 3.37 31.73 7.24
C GLU A 262 4.73 31.23 7.76
N LEU A 263 5.30 30.23 7.09
CA LEU A 263 6.59 29.63 7.46
C LEU A 263 7.80 30.30 6.79
N GLY A 264 7.59 31.36 5.98
CA GLY A 264 8.67 32.03 5.25
C GLY A 264 9.29 31.19 4.13
N VAL A 265 8.55 30.21 3.61
CA VAL A 265 8.96 29.36 2.48
C VAL A 265 8.83 30.15 1.19
N GLU A 266 9.85 30.09 0.32
CA GLU A 266 9.83 30.76 -0.97
C GLU A 266 8.79 30.12 -1.89
N VAL A 267 7.88 30.92 -2.45
CA VAL A 267 6.83 30.47 -3.37
C VAL A 267 7.22 30.85 -4.78
N ILE A 268 7.42 29.83 -5.63
CA ILE A 268 7.89 30.01 -7.01
C ILE A 268 6.94 29.35 -8.01
N THR A 269 6.95 29.83 -9.26
CA THR A 269 6.25 29.18 -10.36
C THR A 269 7.10 28.05 -10.96
N VAL A 270 6.47 27.21 -11.79
CA VAL A 270 7.19 26.16 -12.53
C VAL A 270 8.27 26.76 -13.43
N GLU A 271 7.99 27.89 -14.10
CA GLU A 271 8.93 28.57 -14.98
C GLU A 271 10.14 29.14 -14.21
N GLN A 272 9.91 29.63 -12.99
CA GLN A 272 10.99 30.06 -12.11
C GLN A 272 11.86 28.90 -11.66
N LEU A 273 11.23 27.75 -11.32
CA LEU A 273 11.96 26.53 -11.03
C LEU A 273 12.78 26.06 -12.24
N GLU A 274 12.20 26.02 -13.43
CA GLU A 274 12.94 25.65 -14.65
C GLU A 274 14.14 26.59 -14.92
N THR A 275 14.03 27.84 -14.49
CA THR A 275 15.16 28.78 -14.58
C THR A 275 16.21 28.50 -13.51
N LEU A 276 15.81 28.14 -12.30
CA LEU A 276 16.72 27.74 -11.21
C LEU A 276 17.49 26.46 -11.55
N LEU A 277 16.87 25.57 -12.31
CA LEU A 277 17.45 24.28 -12.70
C LEU A 277 18.33 24.34 -13.98
N LYS A 278 18.46 25.47 -14.63
CA LYS A 278 19.38 25.67 -15.77
C LYS A 278 20.79 25.97 -15.30
#